data_f72ae3507a4b7e7b550baf3ed3b90781
#
_entry.id   f72ae3507a4b7e7b550baf3ed3b90781
#
_cell.length_a   1.000
_cell.length_b   1.000
_cell.length_c   1.000
_cell.angle_alpha   90.00
_cell.angle_beta   90.00
_cell.angle_gamma   90.00
#
_symmetry.space_group_name_H-M   'P 1'
#
loop_
_entity.id
_entity.type
_entity.pdbx_description
1 polymer ?
#
loop_
_entity_poly.entity_id
_entity_poly.type
_entity_poly.pdbx_seq_one_letter_code
_entity_poly.pdbx_strand_id
1 'polypeptide(L)'
;MTKEEKSQYIEDLASKLSDTGVFYLTDASGLTVESVNSLREKCYKANIELKVVKNTLLKKALEKIEDKNYEDLYGVLAGPTAIMFSEVGNAPAKLIKDFRKKFPKPLLKGAFIEEAIYTGEENLDFLVSIKSKEELIGDIIALLQSPAKNVVSGLQSGGGKLAGIIKTLSERTEA
;
A
#
# COMPACT_ATOMS: atom_id res chain seq x y z
N MET A 1 -18.14 27.22 5.66
CA MET A 1 -16.93 27.47 4.85
C MET A 1 -17.18 28.68 3.96
N THR A 2 -16.41 29.71 4.14
CA THR A 2 -16.40 30.91 3.31
C THR A 2 -15.80 30.59 1.92
N LYS A 3 -15.85 31.53 0.99
CA LYS A 3 -15.26 31.35 -0.35
C LYS A 3 -13.73 31.29 -0.26
N GLU A 4 -13.15 32.06 0.65
CA GLU A 4 -11.70 32.10 0.90
C GLU A 4 -11.20 30.80 1.53
N GLU A 5 -11.87 30.28 2.56
CA GLU A 5 -11.54 28.99 3.18
C GLU A 5 -11.59 27.84 2.18
N LYS A 6 -12.53 27.85 1.23
CA LYS A 6 -12.60 26.84 0.17
C LYS A 6 -11.42 26.93 -0.79
N SER A 7 -10.98 28.14 -1.12
CA SER A 7 -9.81 28.38 -1.99
C SER A 7 -8.55 27.86 -1.34
N GLN A 8 -8.31 28.22 -0.06
CA GLN A 8 -7.18 27.73 0.71
C GLN A 8 -7.18 26.20 0.83
N TYR A 9 -8.34 25.62 1.14
CA TYR A 9 -8.46 24.16 1.25
C TYR A 9 -8.16 23.43 -0.07
N ILE A 10 -8.56 24.02 -1.23
CA ILE A 10 -8.23 23.47 -2.56
C ILE A 10 -6.73 23.56 -2.80
N GLU A 11 -6.08 24.65 -2.40
CA GLU A 11 -4.64 24.84 -2.56
C GLU A 11 -3.85 23.87 -1.67
N ASP A 12 -4.25 23.72 -0.41
CA ASP A 12 -3.64 22.76 0.50
C ASP A 12 -3.80 21.31 0.01
N LEU A 13 -4.97 20.98 -0.55
CA LEU A 13 -5.19 19.66 -1.15
C LEU A 13 -4.36 19.45 -2.41
N ALA A 14 -4.28 20.45 -3.29
CA ALA A 14 -3.49 20.35 -4.50
C ALA A 14 -2.00 20.18 -4.19
N SER A 15 -1.47 20.95 -3.24
CA SER A 15 -0.08 20.78 -2.77
C SER A 15 0.17 19.38 -2.23
N LYS A 16 -0.73 18.87 -1.39
CA LYS A 16 -0.59 17.50 -0.85
C LYS A 16 -0.69 16.42 -1.92
N LEU A 17 -1.56 16.58 -2.91
CA LEU A 17 -1.71 15.64 -4.03
C LEU A 17 -0.51 15.64 -4.97
N SER A 18 0.17 16.79 -5.14
CA SER A 18 1.41 16.86 -5.91
C SER A 18 2.59 16.24 -5.17
N ASP A 19 2.69 16.49 -3.86
CA ASP A 19 3.78 15.98 -3.01
C ASP A 19 3.67 14.46 -2.78
N THR A 20 2.43 13.95 -2.67
CA THR A 20 2.19 12.52 -2.43
C THR A 20 2.01 11.79 -3.76
N GLY A 21 2.90 10.84 -4.04
CA GLY A 21 2.82 9.99 -5.24
C GLY A 21 1.74 8.90 -5.17
N VAL A 22 1.13 8.70 -3.99
CA VAL A 22 0.16 7.62 -3.76
C VAL A 22 -1.03 8.14 -2.94
N PHE A 23 -2.22 8.02 -3.51
CA PHE A 23 -3.46 8.24 -2.77
C PHE A 23 -4.57 7.28 -3.18
N TYR A 24 -5.45 6.97 -2.24
CA TYR A 24 -6.59 6.09 -2.43
C TYR A 24 -7.89 6.83 -2.16
N LEU A 25 -8.87 6.61 -3.00
CA LEU A 25 -10.24 7.09 -2.85
C LEU A 25 -11.12 5.95 -2.34
N THR A 26 -11.74 6.14 -1.19
CA THR A 26 -12.54 5.11 -0.54
C THR A 26 -13.90 5.65 -0.11
N ASP A 27 -14.88 4.75 -0.01
CA ASP A 27 -16.17 5.04 0.60
C ASP A 27 -16.22 4.43 2.01
N ALA A 28 -16.15 5.28 3.02
CA ALA A 28 -16.28 4.92 4.42
C ALA A 28 -17.66 5.26 4.99
N SER A 29 -18.68 5.48 4.15
CA SER A 29 -20.04 5.79 4.60
C SER A 29 -20.71 4.59 5.26
N GLY A 30 -21.61 4.85 6.21
CA GLY A 30 -22.39 3.80 6.88
C GLY A 30 -21.62 2.99 7.94
N LEU A 31 -20.38 3.34 8.24
CA LEU A 31 -19.66 2.84 9.40
C LEU A 31 -20.15 3.52 10.69
N THR A 32 -20.16 2.79 11.79
CA THR A 32 -20.40 3.36 13.13
C THR A 32 -19.22 4.25 13.53
N VAL A 33 -19.46 5.17 14.48
CA VAL A 33 -18.41 6.07 14.99
C VAL A 33 -17.23 5.27 15.55
N GLU A 34 -17.48 4.19 16.25
CA GLU A 34 -16.48 3.28 16.78
C GLU A 34 -15.62 2.67 15.67
N SER A 35 -16.26 2.18 14.61
CA SER A 35 -15.56 1.61 13.44
C SER A 35 -14.71 2.65 12.71
N VAL A 36 -15.22 3.89 12.56
CA VAL A 36 -14.46 4.98 11.95
C VAL A 36 -13.23 5.37 12.81
N ASN A 37 -13.39 5.41 14.12
CA ASN A 37 -12.27 5.68 15.03
C ASN A 37 -11.22 4.56 14.98
N SER A 38 -11.67 3.31 14.96
CA SER A 38 -10.79 2.14 14.78
C SER A 38 -10.05 2.17 13.43
N LEU A 39 -10.72 2.61 12.36
CA LEU A 39 -10.11 2.80 11.04
C LEU A 39 -9.02 3.90 11.10
N ARG A 40 -9.32 5.04 11.71
CA ARG A 40 -8.36 6.14 11.88
C ARG A 40 -7.15 5.74 12.71
N GLU A 41 -7.36 4.99 13.78
CA GLU A 41 -6.26 4.46 14.61
C GLU A 41 -5.32 3.55 13.80
N LYS A 42 -5.88 2.66 12.98
CA LYS A 42 -5.10 1.78 12.10
C LYS A 42 -4.38 2.57 11.01
N CYS A 43 -5.04 3.57 10.40
CA CYS A 43 -4.42 4.46 9.45
C CYS A 43 -3.22 5.19 10.07
N TYR A 44 -3.39 5.72 11.27
CA TYR A 44 -2.31 6.40 11.99
C TYR A 44 -1.12 5.48 12.27
N LYS A 45 -1.38 4.25 12.73
CA LYS A 45 -0.33 3.23 12.96
C LYS A 45 0.42 2.83 11.68
N ALA A 46 -0.23 2.93 10.53
CA ALA A 46 0.34 2.62 9.22
C ALA A 46 0.91 3.85 8.49
N ASN A 47 1.01 5.00 9.16
CA ASN A 47 1.42 6.29 8.57
C ASN A 47 0.56 6.69 7.35
N ILE A 48 -0.74 6.43 7.42
CA ILE A 48 -1.71 6.80 6.39
C ILE A 48 -2.56 7.95 6.90
N GLU A 49 -2.58 9.07 6.17
CA GLU A 49 -3.44 10.20 6.49
C GLU A 49 -4.83 9.99 5.89
N LEU A 50 -5.87 9.84 6.72
CA LEU A 50 -7.26 9.69 6.28
C LEU A 50 -8.00 11.02 6.38
N LYS A 51 -8.49 11.54 5.27
CA LYS A 51 -9.31 12.76 5.19
C LYS A 51 -10.63 12.49 4.46
N VAL A 52 -11.73 13.04 5.00
CA VAL A 52 -13.02 13.06 4.31
C VAL A 52 -13.13 14.38 3.55
N VAL A 53 -13.34 14.32 2.25
CA VAL A 53 -13.32 15.48 1.36
C VAL A 53 -14.60 15.53 0.54
N LYS A 54 -15.08 16.74 0.24
CA LYS A 54 -16.17 16.92 -0.73
C LYS A 54 -15.66 16.68 -2.15
N ASN A 55 -16.37 15.88 -2.92
CA ASN A 55 -16.00 15.53 -4.30
C ASN A 55 -15.77 16.77 -5.19
N THR A 56 -16.59 17.80 -5.02
CA THR A 56 -16.47 19.05 -5.81
C THR A 56 -15.18 19.83 -5.50
N LEU A 57 -14.67 19.75 -4.26
CA LEU A 57 -13.41 20.39 -3.88
C LEU A 57 -12.22 19.54 -4.36
N LEU A 58 -12.35 18.22 -4.24
CA LEU A 58 -11.35 17.28 -4.73
C LEU A 58 -11.19 17.38 -6.24
N LYS A 59 -12.31 17.44 -6.99
CA LYS A 59 -12.28 17.62 -8.44
C LYS A 59 -11.52 18.89 -8.84
N LYS A 60 -11.82 20.03 -8.19
CA LYS A 60 -11.12 21.29 -8.44
C LYS A 60 -9.64 21.26 -8.05
N ALA A 61 -9.27 20.49 -7.01
CA ALA A 61 -7.88 20.32 -6.64
C ALA A 61 -7.12 19.48 -7.69
N LEU A 62 -7.74 18.42 -8.21
CA LEU A 62 -7.17 17.60 -9.29
C LEU A 62 -7.05 18.37 -10.61
N GLU A 63 -8.05 19.21 -10.95
CA GLU A 63 -8.02 20.09 -12.14
C GLU A 63 -6.91 21.16 -12.09
N LYS A 64 -6.48 21.58 -10.89
CA LYS A 64 -5.35 22.52 -10.73
C LYS A 64 -3.98 21.90 -10.98
N ILE A 65 -3.89 20.56 -10.93
CA ILE A 65 -2.64 19.83 -11.15
C ILE A 65 -2.60 19.42 -12.63
N GLU A 66 -1.93 20.21 -13.45
CA GLU A 66 -1.84 20.01 -14.91
C GLU A 66 -0.87 18.89 -15.29
N ASP A 67 0.04 18.50 -14.37
CA ASP A 67 1.13 17.57 -14.65
C ASP A 67 0.70 16.10 -14.75
N LYS A 68 -0.51 15.74 -14.28
CA LYS A 68 -0.97 14.36 -14.21
C LYS A 68 -2.38 14.21 -14.75
N ASN A 69 -2.61 13.16 -15.52
CA ASN A 69 -3.93 12.88 -16.08
C ASN A 69 -4.80 12.16 -15.04
N TYR A 70 -5.86 12.80 -14.54
CA TYR A 70 -6.79 12.27 -13.56
C TYR A 70 -8.21 12.04 -14.12
N GLU A 71 -8.36 12.05 -15.45
CA GLU A 71 -9.69 11.98 -16.10
C GLU A 71 -10.49 10.75 -15.66
N ASP A 72 -9.84 9.60 -15.54
CA ASP A 72 -10.48 8.34 -15.15
C ASP A 72 -11.01 8.36 -13.70
N LEU A 73 -10.44 9.21 -12.84
CA LEU A 73 -10.89 9.33 -11.45
C LEU A 73 -12.18 10.15 -11.32
N TYR A 74 -12.49 11.01 -12.27
CA TYR A 74 -13.71 11.83 -12.18
C TYR A 74 -14.99 11.00 -12.20
N GLY A 75 -14.99 9.90 -12.94
CA GLY A 75 -16.12 8.97 -13.00
C GLY A 75 -16.40 8.27 -11.68
N VAL A 76 -15.40 8.14 -10.82
CA VAL A 76 -15.48 7.45 -9.54
C VAL A 76 -15.84 8.38 -8.38
N LEU A 77 -15.82 9.71 -8.59
CA LEU A 77 -16.13 10.71 -7.57
C LEU A 77 -17.66 10.88 -7.33
N ALA A 78 -18.39 9.78 -7.19
CA ALA A 78 -19.81 9.78 -6.86
C ALA A 78 -20.02 9.36 -5.39
N GLY A 79 -20.92 10.04 -4.66
CA GLY A 79 -21.24 9.74 -3.26
C GLY A 79 -20.14 10.17 -2.26
N PRO A 80 -20.21 9.70 -1.00
CA PRO A 80 -19.24 10.04 0.04
C PRO A 80 -17.85 9.54 -0.32
N THR A 81 -16.83 10.38 -0.14
CA THR A 81 -15.46 10.05 -0.49
C THR A 81 -14.51 10.42 0.63
N ALA A 82 -13.71 9.46 1.05
CA ALA A 82 -12.57 9.66 1.91
C ALA A 82 -11.30 9.39 1.11
N ILE A 83 -10.31 10.23 1.29
CA ILE A 83 -8.99 10.10 0.68
C ILE A 83 -7.99 9.61 1.72
N MET A 84 -7.18 8.66 1.34
CA MET A 84 -6.07 8.13 2.12
C MET A 84 -4.77 8.48 1.39
N PHE A 85 -3.90 9.23 2.05
CA PHE A 85 -2.56 9.54 1.55
C PHE A 85 -1.56 8.60 2.19
N SER A 86 -0.63 8.08 1.41
CA SER A 86 0.43 7.20 1.88
C SER A 86 1.70 7.39 1.06
N GLU A 87 2.84 7.16 1.66
CA GLU A 87 4.13 7.10 0.96
C GLU A 87 4.36 5.72 0.32
N VAL A 88 3.75 4.69 0.91
CA VAL A 88 3.90 3.31 0.46
C VAL A 88 2.69 2.87 -0.37
N GLY A 89 2.92 2.40 -1.60
CA GLY A 89 1.87 2.07 -2.55
C GLY A 89 0.87 1.03 -2.04
N ASN A 90 1.31 -0.01 -1.37
CA ASN A 90 0.45 -1.14 -0.96
C ASN A 90 -0.15 -1.01 0.45
N ALA A 91 0.32 -0.06 1.28
CA ALA A 91 -0.09 0.05 2.67
C ALA A 91 -1.60 0.31 2.84
N PRO A 92 -2.24 1.27 2.11
CA PRO A 92 -3.67 1.48 2.22
C PRO A 92 -4.50 0.28 1.75
N ALA A 93 -4.07 -0.40 0.68
CA ALA A 93 -4.76 -1.58 0.17
C ALA A 93 -4.76 -2.75 1.18
N LYS A 94 -3.60 -3.03 1.79
CA LYS A 94 -3.47 -4.03 2.86
C LYS A 94 -4.37 -3.67 4.05
N LEU A 95 -4.40 -2.40 4.46
CA LEU A 95 -5.22 -1.93 5.56
C LEU A 95 -6.72 -2.08 5.26
N ILE A 96 -7.17 -1.70 4.06
CA ILE A 96 -8.55 -1.86 3.63
C ILE A 96 -8.96 -3.34 3.66
N LYS A 97 -8.13 -4.23 3.11
CA LYS A 97 -8.37 -5.68 3.09
C LYS A 97 -8.47 -6.26 4.50
N ASP A 98 -7.58 -5.87 5.41
CA ASP A 98 -7.61 -6.32 6.80
C ASP A 98 -8.80 -5.76 7.59
N PHE A 99 -9.20 -4.54 7.31
CA PHE A 99 -10.37 -3.93 7.93
C PHE A 99 -11.66 -4.60 7.47
N ARG A 100 -11.74 -4.97 6.18
CA ARG A 100 -12.89 -5.65 5.58
C ARG A 100 -13.11 -7.08 6.09
N LYS A 101 -12.15 -7.69 6.74
CA LYS A 101 -12.36 -8.98 7.45
C LYS A 101 -13.38 -8.86 8.58
N LYS A 102 -13.52 -7.66 9.16
CA LYS A 102 -14.43 -7.39 10.29
C LYS A 102 -15.65 -6.56 9.92
N PHE A 103 -15.54 -5.71 8.93
CA PHE A 103 -16.54 -4.74 8.53
C PHE A 103 -16.73 -4.76 7.01
N PRO A 104 -17.97 -4.53 6.49
CA PRO A 104 -18.22 -4.55 5.04
C PRO A 104 -17.59 -3.36 4.28
N LYS A 105 -17.13 -2.33 4.96
CA LYS A 105 -16.53 -1.12 4.43
C LYS A 105 -15.20 -0.82 5.15
N PRO A 106 -14.28 -0.02 4.55
CA PRO A 106 -14.40 0.86 3.38
C PRO A 106 -14.34 0.14 2.04
N LEU A 107 -15.06 0.67 1.03
CA LEU A 107 -15.00 0.22 -0.36
C LEU A 107 -13.97 1.04 -1.12
N LEU A 108 -13.17 0.39 -1.95
CA LEU A 108 -12.24 1.07 -2.84
C LEU A 108 -13.00 1.64 -4.04
N LYS A 109 -12.91 2.95 -4.26
CA LYS A 109 -13.42 3.62 -5.45
C LYS A 109 -12.37 3.72 -6.52
N GLY A 110 -11.18 4.12 -6.14
CA GLY A 110 -10.03 4.23 -7.03
C GLY A 110 -8.75 4.47 -6.25
N ALA A 111 -7.64 4.24 -6.89
CA ALA A 111 -6.32 4.50 -6.35
C ALA A 111 -5.44 5.12 -7.44
N PHE A 112 -4.56 6.01 -7.03
CA PHE A 112 -3.50 6.56 -7.83
C PHE A 112 -2.17 6.17 -7.23
N ILE A 113 -1.35 5.45 -7.99
CA ILE A 113 -0.05 4.93 -7.55
C ILE A 113 0.95 5.14 -8.69
N GLU A 114 1.99 5.93 -8.42
CA GLU A 114 3.11 6.12 -9.36
C GLU A 114 2.66 6.38 -10.81
N GLU A 115 1.74 7.35 -10.99
CA GLU A 115 1.17 7.77 -12.28
C GLU A 115 0.15 6.80 -12.91
N ALA A 116 -0.11 5.65 -12.30
CA ALA A 116 -1.14 4.73 -12.74
C ALA A 116 -2.45 4.89 -11.95
N ILE A 117 -3.58 4.86 -12.66
CA ILE A 117 -4.91 4.94 -12.08
C ILE A 117 -5.54 3.56 -12.08
N TYR A 118 -6.02 3.16 -10.92
CA TYR A 118 -6.77 1.92 -10.71
C TYR A 118 -8.17 2.26 -10.22
N THR A 119 -9.18 1.96 -11.01
CA THR A 119 -10.59 2.23 -10.67
C THR A 119 -11.30 0.92 -10.34
N GLY A 120 -12.20 0.97 -9.35
CA GLY A 120 -13.02 -0.15 -8.96
C GLY A 120 -12.42 -1.04 -7.87
N GLU A 121 -13.30 -1.83 -7.30
CA GLU A 121 -13.00 -2.71 -6.17
C GLU A 121 -12.22 -3.97 -6.58
N GLU A 122 -12.37 -4.39 -7.83
CA GLU A 122 -11.71 -5.58 -8.40
C GLU A 122 -10.18 -5.48 -8.34
N ASN A 123 -9.65 -4.26 -8.41
CA ASN A 123 -8.23 -4.02 -8.36
C ASN A 123 -7.63 -4.07 -6.94
N LEU A 124 -8.44 -4.23 -5.89
CA LEU A 124 -7.95 -4.25 -4.52
C LEU A 124 -6.92 -5.36 -4.28
N ASP A 125 -7.19 -6.58 -4.77
CA ASP A 125 -6.27 -7.71 -4.59
C ASP A 125 -4.97 -7.51 -5.36
N PHE A 126 -5.04 -6.90 -6.54
CA PHE A 126 -3.87 -6.51 -7.31
C PHE A 126 -3.03 -5.47 -6.54
N LEU A 127 -3.67 -4.42 -6.02
CA LEU A 127 -3.02 -3.36 -5.24
C LEU A 127 -2.36 -3.89 -3.95
N VAL A 128 -2.92 -4.92 -3.34
CA VAL A 128 -2.30 -5.60 -2.19
C VAL A 128 -1.04 -6.38 -2.60
N SER A 129 -1.01 -6.91 -3.83
CA SER A 129 0.12 -7.69 -4.35
C SER A 129 1.28 -6.82 -4.85
N ILE A 130 1.05 -5.53 -5.10
CA ILE A 130 2.10 -4.59 -5.49
C ILE A 130 3.14 -4.52 -4.37
N LYS A 131 4.40 -4.67 -4.72
CA LYS A 131 5.53 -4.53 -3.80
C LYS A 131 5.88 -3.07 -3.60
N SER A 132 6.29 -2.70 -2.39
CA SER A 132 6.83 -1.38 -2.15
C SER A 132 8.21 -1.22 -2.80
N LYS A 133 8.67 0.03 -2.97
CA LYS A 133 10.03 0.29 -3.50
C LYS A 133 11.11 -0.40 -2.68
N GLU A 134 10.97 -0.40 -1.35
CA GLU A 134 11.92 -1.05 -0.45
C GLU A 134 11.88 -2.58 -0.59
N GLU A 135 10.68 -3.16 -0.73
CA GLU A 135 10.50 -4.60 -0.98
C GLU A 135 11.14 -5.00 -2.32
N LEU A 136 10.97 -4.19 -3.38
CA LEU A 136 11.58 -4.43 -4.69
C LEU A 136 13.11 -4.35 -4.62
N ILE A 137 13.66 -3.35 -3.95
CA ILE A 137 15.12 -3.23 -3.76
C ILE A 137 15.65 -4.42 -2.97
N GLY A 138 14.94 -4.83 -1.90
CA GLY A 138 15.29 -6.02 -1.12
C GLY A 138 15.32 -7.30 -1.97
N ASP A 139 14.33 -7.48 -2.83
CA ASP A 139 14.26 -8.63 -3.75
C ASP A 139 15.42 -8.61 -4.77
N ILE A 140 15.74 -7.45 -5.34
CA ILE A 140 16.87 -7.32 -6.27
C ILE A 140 18.18 -7.68 -5.57
N ILE A 141 18.41 -7.17 -4.34
CA ILE A 141 19.60 -7.50 -3.55
C ILE A 141 19.64 -9.01 -3.26
N ALA A 142 18.51 -9.59 -2.85
CA ALA A 142 18.41 -11.03 -2.59
C ALA A 142 18.71 -11.87 -3.85
N LEU A 143 18.19 -11.44 -5.01
CA LEU A 143 18.43 -12.09 -6.30
C LEU A 143 19.92 -12.03 -6.68
N LEU A 144 20.56 -10.89 -6.51
CA LEU A 144 21.99 -10.71 -6.79
C LEU A 144 22.88 -11.52 -5.85
N GLN A 145 22.47 -11.67 -4.58
CA GLN A 145 23.21 -12.46 -3.58
C GLN A 145 22.93 -13.95 -3.67
N SER A 146 21.81 -14.36 -4.28
CA SER A 146 21.39 -15.77 -4.37
C SER A 146 22.44 -16.70 -4.97
N PRO A 147 23.11 -16.38 -6.11
CA PRO A 147 24.14 -17.24 -6.66
C PRO A 147 25.32 -17.46 -5.71
N ALA A 148 25.77 -16.38 -5.05
CA ALA A 148 26.89 -16.46 -4.09
C ALA A 148 26.50 -17.30 -2.84
N LYS A 149 25.30 -17.07 -2.30
CA LYS A 149 24.78 -17.86 -1.17
C LYS A 149 24.64 -19.34 -1.53
N ASN A 150 24.14 -19.66 -2.72
CA ASN A 150 23.97 -21.02 -3.17
C ASN A 150 25.30 -21.76 -3.31
N VAL A 151 26.33 -21.10 -3.85
CA VAL A 151 27.69 -21.66 -3.95
C VAL A 151 28.27 -21.89 -2.55
N VAL A 152 28.24 -20.91 -1.67
CA VAL A 152 28.73 -21.02 -0.30
C VAL A 152 28.00 -22.12 0.47
N SER A 153 26.66 -22.17 0.36
CA SER A 153 25.84 -23.21 0.98
C SER A 153 26.17 -24.60 0.43
N GLY A 154 26.38 -24.71 -0.88
CA GLY A 154 26.81 -25.96 -1.53
C GLY A 154 28.15 -26.46 -1.00
N LEU A 155 29.13 -25.60 -0.86
CA LEU A 155 30.44 -25.94 -0.29
C LEU A 155 30.37 -26.31 1.17
N GLN A 156 29.61 -25.57 1.99
CA GLN A 156 29.42 -25.88 3.41
C GLN A 156 28.64 -27.18 3.63
N SER A 157 27.60 -27.45 2.80
CA SER A 157 26.80 -28.65 2.91
C SER A 157 27.62 -29.91 2.59
N GLY A 158 28.59 -29.82 1.70
CA GLY A 158 29.52 -30.91 1.39
C GLY A 158 30.33 -31.31 2.61
N GLY A 159 30.93 -30.36 3.34
CA GLY A 159 31.66 -30.58 4.59
C GLY A 159 30.80 -31.16 5.69
N GLY A 160 29.58 -30.64 5.87
CA GLY A 160 28.61 -31.16 6.85
C GLY A 160 28.15 -32.59 6.57
N LYS A 161 27.91 -32.96 5.32
CA LYS A 161 27.58 -34.33 4.94
C LYS A 161 28.73 -35.29 5.19
N LEU A 162 29.97 -34.91 4.85
CA LEU A 162 31.16 -35.73 5.09
C LEU A 162 31.38 -35.93 6.61
N ALA A 163 31.29 -34.87 7.41
CA ALA A 163 31.39 -34.95 8.86
C ALA A 163 30.31 -35.86 9.47
N GLY A 164 29.05 -35.74 8.96
CA GLY A 164 27.96 -36.61 9.37
C GLY A 164 28.18 -38.09 9.03
N ILE A 165 28.71 -38.40 7.86
CA ILE A 165 29.04 -39.76 7.43
C ILE A 165 30.16 -40.32 8.31
N ILE A 166 31.22 -39.57 8.57
CA ILE A 166 32.31 -39.97 9.43
C ILE A 166 31.82 -40.26 10.85
N LYS A 167 30.96 -39.41 11.38
CA LYS A 167 30.36 -39.61 12.71
C LYS A 167 29.52 -40.89 12.80
N THR A 168 28.64 -41.11 11.80
CA THR A 168 27.82 -42.34 11.75
C THR A 168 28.66 -43.60 11.53
N LEU A 169 29.78 -43.51 10.83
CA LEU A 169 30.72 -44.63 10.70
C LEU A 169 31.48 -44.91 12.02
N SER A 170 31.89 -43.86 12.73
CA SER A 170 32.54 -44.04 14.05
C SER A 170 31.61 -44.69 15.10
N GLU A 171 30.35 -44.26 15.11
CA GLU A 171 29.35 -44.84 16.03
C GLU A 171 28.97 -46.30 15.67
N ARG A 172 29.11 -46.72 14.41
CA ARG A 172 28.91 -48.12 13.98
C ARG A 172 30.05 -49.04 14.28
N THR A 173 31.26 -48.52 14.48
CA THR A 173 32.45 -49.33 14.79
C THR A 173 32.55 -49.62 16.27
N GLU A 174 31.75 -48.97 17.13
CA GLU A 174 31.70 -49.22 18.59
C GLU A 174 30.56 -50.18 19.00
N ALA A 175 29.76 -50.69 18.06
CA ALA A 175 28.71 -51.69 18.27
C ALA A 175 29.11 -53.02 17.62
#